data_70fd1195c5b91ace642725658ba4dc16
#
_entry.id   70fd1195c5b91ace642725658ba4dc16
#
_cell.length_a   1.000
_cell.length_b   1.000
_cell.length_c   1.000
_cell.angle_alpha   90.00
_cell.angle_beta   90.00
_cell.angle_gamma   90.00
#
_symmetry.space_group_name_H-M   'P 1'
#
loop_
_entity.id
_entity.type
_entity.pdbx_description
1 polymer ?
#
loop_
_entity_poly.entity_id
_entity_poly.type
_entity_poly.pdbx_seq_one_letter_code
_entity_poly.pdbx_strand_id
1 'polypeptide(L)'
;MAIEKDKTLKFELAESYFCTTQTGERLIFRCIKRTNKKITLKDKHYDKVVKVGIYANEQGIEFCYPLGKYVSKPVLMASNKVND
;
A
#
# COMPACT_ATOMS: atom_id res chain seq x y z
N MET A 1 -6.18 17.96 -23.79
CA MET A 1 -6.00 17.27 -23.46
C MET A 1 -6.19 16.86 -22.43
N ALA A 2 -6.73 16.42 -22.22
CA ALA A 2 -7.09 16.03 -21.13
C ALA A 2 -6.11 15.42 -20.53
N ILE A 3 -5.73 15.69 -19.66
CA ILE A 3 -4.79 15.18 -19.15
C ILE A 3 -5.17 14.37 -18.19
N GLU A 4 -4.88 13.42 -18.05
CA GLU A 4 -5.21 12.62 -17.17
C GLU A 4 -4.62 12.90 -15.98
N LYS A 5 -4.61 13.93 -15.48
CA LYS A 5 -4.12 14.21 -14.31
C LYS A 5 -4.62 13.36 -13.33
N ASP A 6 -5.53 12.60 -13.51
CA ASP A 6 -6.07 11.87 -12.55
C ASP A 6 -5.41 10.66 -12.36
N LYS A 7 -4.20 10.52 -12.46
CA LYS A 7 -3.54 9.35 -12.22
C LYS A 7 -3.23 9.17 -10.79
N THR A 8 -3.74 9.99 -9.92
CA THR A 8 -3.55 9.78 -8.50
C THR A 8 -4.23 8.49 -8.11
N LEU A 9 -3.55 7.66 -7.36
CA LEU A 9 -4.09 6.42 -6.87
C LEU A 9 -3.99 6.42 -5.36
N LYS A 10 -5.08 6.08 -4.69
CA LYS A 10 -5.13 6.06 -3.25
C LYS A 10 -5.51 4.69 -2.76
N PHE A 11 -5.05 4.35 -1.56
CA PHE A 11 -5.48 3.11 -0.93
C PHE A 11 -6.97 3.23 -0.60
N GLU A 12 -7.74 2.20 -0.92
CA GLU A 12 -9.18 2.21 -0.71
C GLU A 12 -9.57 1.20 0.34
N LEU A 13 -10.59 1.51 1.12
CA LEU A 13 -11.06 0.61 2.16
C LEU A 13 -11.51 -0.70 1.55
N ALA A 14 -11.22 -1.77 2.25
CA ALA A 14 -11.62 -3.12 1.87
C ALA A 14 -10.88 -3.67 0.66
N GLU A 15 -9.98 -2.92 0.08
CA GLU A 15 -9.20 -3.41 -1.05
C GLU A 15 -7.87 -3.98 -0.55
N SER A 16 -7.31 -4.89 -1.30
CA SER A 16 -6.05 -5.53 -0.95
C SER A 16 -4.95 -5.12 -1.91
N TYR A 17 -3.73 -5.07 -1.42
CA TYR A 17 -2.59 -4.62 -2.20
C TYR A 17 -1.42 -5.57 -1.92
N PHE A 18 -0.52 -5.74 -2.88
CA PHE A 18 0.59 -6.66 -2.69
C PHE A 18 1.93 -5.93 -2.77
N CYS A 19 2.93 -6.52 -2.15
CA CYS A 19 4.31 -6.08 -2.33
C CYS A 19 5.19 -7.33 -2.33
N THR A 20 6.42 -7.18 -2.80
CA THR A 20 7.32 -8.31 -2.91
C THR A 20 8.56 -8.01 -2.09
N THR A 21 8.98 -8.96 -1.27
CA THR A 21 10.17 -8.80 -0.46
C THR A 21 11.42 -9.01 -1.32
N GLN A 22 12.59 -8.75 -0.75
CA GLN A 22 13.82 -8.93 -1.48
C GLN A 22 14.04 -10.39 -1.85
N THR A 23 13.49 -11.31 -1.08
CA THR A 23 13.67 -12.74 -1.37
C THR A 23 12.63 -13.25 -2.35
N GLY A 24 11.75 -12.37 -2.82
CA GLY A 24 10.74 -12.77 -3.79
C GLY A 24 9.42 -13.20 -3.19
N GLU A 25 9.28 -13.10 -1.89
CA GLU A 25 8.04 -13.49 -1.25
C GLU A 25 6.99 -12.40 -1.49
N ARG A 26 5.78 -12.80 -1.82
CA ARG A 26 4.70 -11.85 -2.08
C ARG A 26 3.85 -11.72 -0.84
N LEU A 27 3.67 -10.50 -0.38
CA LEU A 27 2.85 -10.21 0.79
C LEU A 27 1.62 -9.46 0.35
N ILE A 28 0.47 -9.78 0.94
CA ILE A 28 -0.80 -9.14 0.61
C ILE A 28 -1.37 -8.52 1.86
N PHE A 29 -1.71 -7.23 1.78
CA PHE A 29 -2.28 -6.50 2.89
C PHE A 29 -3.61 -5.92 2.49
N ARG A 30 -4.60 -5.98 3.39
CA ARG A 30 -5.91 -5.40 3.13
C ARG A 30 -6.04 -4.11 3.89
N CYS A 31 -6.55 -3.07 3.26
CA CYS A 31 -6.77 -1.78 3.91
C CYS A 31 -8.06 -1.86 4.70
N ILE A 32 -7.96 -1.90 6.03
CA ILE A 32 -9.15 -2.02 6.85
C ILE A 32 -9.57 -0.68 7.46
N LYS A 33 -8.68 0.33 7.44
CA LYS A 33 -9.02 1.64 7.94
C LYS A 33 -7.99 2.62 7.44
N ARG A 34 -8.38 3.84 7.22
CA ARG A 34 -7.39 4.86 6.84
C ARG A 34 -7.89 6.25 7.19
N THR A 35 -6.93 7.15 7.35
CA THR A 35 -7.20 8.59 7.38
C THR A 35 -6.41 9.18 6.21
N ASN A 36 -6.29 10.48 6.13
CA ASN A 36 -5.53 11.10 5.06
C ASN A 36 -4.05 10.80 5.17
N LYS A 37 -3.54 10.51 6.35
CA LYS A 37 -2.12 10.33 6.55
C LYS A 37 -1.71 8.99 7.11
N LYS A 38 -2.63 8.17 7.52
CA LYS A 38 -2.29 6.88 8.11
C LYS A 38 -3.21 5.79 7.60
N ILE A 39 -2.70 4.58 7.54
CA ILE A 39 -3.48 3.45 7.06
C ILE A 39 -3.27 2.27 8.01
N THR A 40 -4.34 1.55 8.26
CA THR A 40 -4.28 0.32 9.04
C THR A 40 -4.45 -0.83 8.07
N LEU A 41 -3.48 -1.72 8.06
CA LEU A 41 -3.44 -2.82 7.13
C LEU A 41 -3.48 -4.14 7.87
N LYS A 42 -4.14 -5.12 7.29
CA LYS A 42 -4.16 -6.46 7.83
C LYS A 42 -3.42 -7.38 6.86
N ASP A 43 -2.38 -8.06 7.38
CA ASP A 43 -1.62 -8.99 6.58
C ASP A 43 -2.47 -10.24 6.40
N LYS A 44 -2.79 -10.58 5.17
CA LYS A 44 -3.69 -11.69 4.92
C LYS A 44 -3.04 -13.04 5.19
N HIS A 45 -1.74 -13.10 5.25
CA HIS A 45 -1.04 -14.36 5.45
C HIS A 45 -0.82 -14.64 6.93
N TYR A 46 -0.42 -13.64 7.70
CA TYR A 46 -0.14 -13.81 9.11
C TYR A 46 -1.21 -13.27 10.03
N ASP A 47 -2.25 -12.70 9.48
CA ASP A 47 -3.38 -12.16 10.26
C ASP A 47 -2.91 -11.10 11.25
N LYS A 48 -1.89 -10.34 10.91
CA LYS A 48 -1.39 -9.28 11.74
C LYS A 48 -1.90 -7.94 11.26
N VAL A 49 -2.10 -7.02 12.18
CA VAL A 49 -2.58 -5.68 11.85
C VAL A 49 -1.46 -4.69 12.12
N VAL A 50 -1.19 -3.81 11.16
CA VAL A 50 -0.17 -2.77 11.32
C VAL A 50 -0.77 -1.43 10.97
N LYS A 51 -0.30 -0.37 11.59
CA LYS A 51 -0.76 0.97 11.30
C LYS A 51 0.47 1.78 10.92
N VAL A 52 0.49 2.34 9.73
CA VAL A 52 1.66 3.03 9.22
C VAL A 52 1.25 4.33 8.53
N GLY A 53 2.20 5.22 8.32
CA GLY A 53 1.95 6.47 7.64
C GLY A 53 1.76 6.28 6.14
N ILE A 54 1.03 7.16 5.51
CA ILE A 54 0.83 7.14 4.07
C ILE A 54 1.65 8.28 3.46
N TYR A 55 2.33 7.99 2.36
CA TYR A 55 3.09 8.96 1.61
C TYR A 55 2.57 8.98 0.17
N ALA A 56 2.92 9.95 -0.59
CA ALA A 56 2.55 10.01 -2.01
C ALA A 56 3.77 10.43 -2.82
N ASN A 57 3.94 9.83 -3.97
CA ASN A 57 5.06 10.17 -4.84
C ASN A 57 4.70 11.35 -5.73
N GLU A 58 5.57 11.72 -6.65
CA GLU A 58 5.33 12.85 -7.52
C GLU A 58 4.14 12.65 -8.43
N GLN A 59 3.76 11.43 -8.69
CA GLN A 59 2.64 11.15 -9.55
C GLN A 59 1.34 11.07 -8.79
N GLY A 60 1.38 11.29 -7.47
CA GLY A 60 0.18 11.21 -6.67
C GLY A 60 -0.22 9.80 -6.29
N ILE A 61 0.67 8.82 -6.45
CA ILE A 61 0.38 7.45 -6.08
C ILE A 61 0.76 7.27 -4.62
N GLU A 62 -0.19 6.83 -3.82
CA GLU A 62 0.08 6.61 -2.40
C GLU A 62 0.91 5.36 -2.19
N PHE A 63 1.75 5.38 -1.18
CA PHE A 63 2.53 4.22 -0.82
C PHE A 63 2.81 4.26 0.69
N CYS A 64 3.19 3.12 1.24
CA CYS A 64 3.53 3.03 2.65
C CYS A 64 4.55 1.93 2.86
N TYR A 65 5.07 1.86 4.08
CA TYR A 65 6.09 0.87 4.43
C TYR A 65 5.51 -0.05 5.50
N PRO A 66 4.80 -1.10 5.11
CA PRO A 66 4.08 -1.94 6.08
C PRO A 66 4.98 -2.66 7.08
N LEU A 67 6.25 -2.85 6.73
CA LEU A 67 7.19 -3.49 7.63
C LEU A 67 8.27 -2.53 8.12
N GLY A 68 8.10 -1.24 7.90
CA GLY A 68 9.04 -0.24 8.34
C GLY A 68 9.85 0.35 7.20
N LYS A 69 10.51 1.46 7.44
CA LYS A 69 11.22 2.18 6.41
C LYS A 69 12.66 1.75 6.27
N TYR A 70 12.96 0.50 6.46
CA TYR A 70 14.33 0.03 6.33
C TYR A 70 14.61 -0.33 4.88
N VAL A 71 15.84 -0.17 4.46
CA VAL A 71 16.22 -0.39 3.08
C VAL A 71 15.81 -1.75 2.55
N SER A 72 15.88 -2.76 3.39
CA SER A 72 15.54 -4.10 2.95
C SER A 72 14.07 -4.43 2.99
N LYS A 73 13.24 -3.50 3.44
CA LYS A 73 11.81 -3.80 3.59
C LYS A 73 11.03 -3.36 2.36
N PRO A 74 9.96 -4.05 2.03
CA PRO A 74 9.21 -3.73 0.83
C PRO A 74 8.36 -2.48 0.98
N VAL A 75 7.99 -1.90 -0.14
CA VAL A 75 7.11 -0.75 -0.20
C VAL A 75 5.78 -1.23 -0.76
N LEU A 76 4.68 -0.88 -0.08
CA LEU A 76 3.35 -1.22 -0.56
C LEU A 76 2.81 -0.01 -1.31
N MET A 77 2.42 -0.18 -2.55
CA MET A 77 1.95 0.93 -3.38
C MET A 77 0.49 0.74 -3.75
N ALA A 78 -0.24 1.83 -3.80
CA ALA A 78 -1.66 1.79 -4.16
C ALA A 78 -1.86 1.34 -5.61
N SER A 79 -0.82 1.38 -6.42
CA SER A 79 -0.93 0.90 -7.80
C SER A 79 -0.88 -0.63 -7.88
N ASN A 80 -0.53 -1.31 -6.80
CA ASN A 80 -0.45 -2.77 -6.81
C ASN A 80 -1.67 -3.41 -6.17
N LYS A 81 -2.84 -3.03 -6.64
CA LYS A 81 -4.08 -3.56 -6.10
C LYS A 81 -4.28 -4.98 -6.56
N VAL A 82 -4.71 -5.82 -5.66
CA VAL A 82 -4.98 -7.21 -5.98
C VAL A 82 -6.41 -7.33 -6.45
N ASN A 83 -6.59 -7.95 -7.61
CA ASN A 83 -7.93 -8.16 -8.10
C ASN A 83 -8.31 -9.58 -7.81
N ASP A 84 -9.33 -9.76 -7.03
CA ASP A 84 -9.77 -11.11 -6.72
C ASP A 84 -10.90 -11.55 -7.59
#